data_f362492311da6d473788ad1004c4b8c2
#
_entry.id   f362492311da6d473788ad1004c4b8c2
#
_cell.length_a   1.000
_cell.length_b   1.000
_cell.length_c   1.000
_cell.angle_alpha   90.00
_cell.angle_beta   90.00
_cell.angle_gamma   90.00
#
_symmetry.space_group_name_H-M   'P 1'
#
loop_
_entity.id
_entity.type
_entity.pdbx_description
1 polymer ?
#
loop_
_entity_poly.entity_id
_entity_poly.type
_entity_poly.pdbx_seq_one_letter_code
_entity_poly.pdbx_strand_id
1 'polypeptide(L)'
;MIAENGLLKFREPEGGTRFRMVIAGDVCPCREGEKIVAEGRSAGLFAKVAPFLNEADLRVVQWETPLCEPENPILKSGPNLYALPSSAELAAAGGFEVALLANNHTGDYGPEMLLQTIDVLNRRGIRTVGAGADLEEAEKPLTLTAGGEKIAIFNFCEHEFGTAQENMPGSAPQLPLRNLRAVAEAARSADRVVAALHGGHEYNPFPSPRIQELCRAFADAGASFVFNCHAHCPEGVEYRNGTPIVYCPGNFYFPLTDEGGLWRFGYLPKALFDRRGVYALEILPYAFDAEQIVPLEGETRISFFRYLETLSEPLDDPARMKQLFEAWSSRHGFGYLARSLAHIPPGWEEHPSDRAVAKAMLGLRNLFSCEAHNDIVRCFLCLQEENRIDEAAKLFPYMEKLQNPEWA
;
A
#
# COMPACT_ATOMS: atom_id res chain seq x y z
N MET A 1 -9.18 -21.73 0.33
CA MET A 1 -9.79 -21.62 -1.00
C MET A 1 -10.83 -20.50 -1.02
N ILE A 2 -10.79 -19.69 -2.06
CA ILE A 2 -11.77 -18.63 -2.30
C ILE A 2 -12.96 -19.26 -3.02
N ALA A 3 -14.16 -19.12 -2.46
CA ALA A 3 -15.35 -19.64 -3.10
C ALA A 3 -15.69 -18.84 -4.39
N GLU A 4 -16.48 -19.42 -5.32
CA GLU A 4 -16.87 -18.78 -6.59
C GLU A 4 -17.52 -17.40 -6.40
N ASN A 5 -18.24 -17.21 -5.28
CA ASN A 5 -18.81 -15.89 -4.94
C ASN A 5 -17.80 -14.89 -4.36
N GLY A 6 -16.53 -15.26 -4.25
CA GLY A 6 -15.44 -14.41 -3.70
C GLY A 6 -15.26 -14.51 -2.19
N LEU A 7 -15.95 -15.41 -1.51
CA LEU A 7 -15.82 -15.56 -0.06
C LEU A 7 -14.57 -16.38 0.31
N LEU A 8 -13.61 -15.74 0.99
CA LEU A 8 -12.47 -16.37 1.66
C LEU A 8 -12.80 -16.50 3.15
N LYS A 9 -13.25 -17.69 3.55
CA LYS A 9 -13.69 -17.97 4.92
C LYS A 9 -12.55 -18.53 5.75
N PHE A 10 -12.29 -17.93 6.90
CA PHE A 10 -11.25 -18.36 7.85
C PHE A 10 -11.82 -19.26 8.97
N ARG A 11 -13.05 -18.96 9.40
CA ARG A 11 -13.75 -19.70 10.47
C ARG A 11 -15.26 -19.48 10.38
N GLU A 12 -16.04 -20.24 11.14
CA GLU A 12 -17.47 -20.00 11.28
C GLU A 12 -17.74 -18.71 12.08
N PRO A 13 -18.73 -17.88 11.66
CA PRO A 13 -19.09 -16.66 12.37
C PRO A 13 -19.76 -16.99 13.73
N GLU A 14 -19.45 -16.19 14.74
CA GLU A 14 -20.12 -16.23 16.03
C GLU A 14 -21.16 -15.12 16.14
N GLY A 15 -22.43 -15.50 16.05
CA GLY A 15 -23.55 -14.55 16.18
C GLY A 15 -23.83 -13.69 14.92
N GLY A 16 -23.29 -14.09 13.76
CA GLY A 16 -23.48 -13.40 12.48
C GLY A 16 -22.56 -12.18 12.29
N THR A 17 -22.67 -11.57 11.09
CA THR A 17 -21.89 -10.37 10.76
C THR A 17 -22.41 -9.15 11.52
N ARG A 18 -21.50 -8.47 12.23
CA ARG A 18 -21.79 -7.26 13.01
C ARG A 18 -21.31 -5.97 12.34
N PHE A 19 -20.22 -6.06 11.61
CA PHE A 19 -19.55 -4.93 10.99
C PHE A 19 -18.85 -5.37 9.69
N ARG A 20 -18.89 -4.52 8.68
CA ARG A 20 -18.23 -4.73 7.38
C ARG A 20 -17.33 -3.55 7.08
N MET A 21 -16.08 -3.83 6.69
CA MET A 21 -15.12 -2.80 6.32
C MET A 21 -14.48 -3.14 4.97
N VAL A 22 -14.43 -2.18 4.07
CA VAL A 22 -13.64 -2.25 2.83
C VAL A 22 -12.42 -1.36 2.98
N ILE A 23 -11.25 -1.86 2.58
CA ILE A 23 -10.06 -1.04 2.37
C ILE A 23 -9.63 -1.18 0.93
N ALA A 24 -9.64 -0.07 0.18
CA ALA A 24 -9.17 -0.03 -1.19
C ALA A 24 -7.67 0.29 -1.24
N GLY A 25 -6.99 -0.26 -2.24
CA GLY A 25 -5.56 -0.02 -2.50
C GLY A 25 -5.26 1.40 -3.00
N ASP A 26 -4.12 1.54 -3.66
CA ASP A 26 -3.54 2.83 -4.01
C ASP A 26 -4.42 3.62 -5.00
N VAL A 27 -4.69 4.88 -4.64
CA VAL A 27 -5.39 5.85 -5.46
C VAL A 27 -4.49 7.06 -5.69
N CYS A 28 -4.13 7.28 -6.95
CA CYS A 28 -3.49 8.49 -7.41
C CYS A 28 -4.24 9.01 -8.63
N PRO A 29 -5.19 9.94 -8.48
CA PRO A 29 -6.08 10.38 -9.57
C PRO A 29 -5.42 11.41 -10.48
N CYS A 30 -4.12 11.31 -10.71
CA CYS A 30 -3.38 12.19 -11.61
C CYS A 30 -3.87 12.08 -13.07
N ARG A 31 -3.68 13.12 -13.85
CA ARG A 31 -3.95 13.13 -15.30
C ARG A 31 -5.41 12.79 -15.66
N GLU A 32 -5.70 11.52 -15.95
CA GLU A 32 -7.04 11.08 -16.41
C GLU A 32 -8.11 11.21 -15.30
N GLY A 33 -7.74 10.97 -14.05
CA GLY A 33 -8.65 11.21 -12.91
C GLY A 33 -9.05 12.67 -12.77
N GLU A 34 -8.13 13.60 -13.03
CA GLU A 34 -8.42 15.04 -13.03
C GLU A 34 -9.41 15.43 -14.15
N LYS A 35 -9.30 14.81 -15.33
CA LYS A 35 -10.26 15.02 -16.45
C LYS A 35 -11.65 14.53 -16.07
N ILE A 36 -11.75 13.33 -15.46
CA ILE A 36 -13.03 12.79 -14.97
C ILE A 36 -13.72 13.77 -14.02
N VAL A 37 -12.96 14.34 -13.08
CA VAL A 37 -13.48 15.33 -12.14
C VAL A 37 -13.92 16.61 -12.84
N ALA A 38 -13.08 17.14 -13.74
CA ALA A 38 -13.38 18.37 -14.48
C ALA A 38 -14.63 18.23 -15.38
N GLU A 39 -14.91 17.02 -15.85
CA GLU A 39 -16.08 16.70 -16.68
C GLU A 39 -17.33 16.28 -15.85
N GLY A 40 -17.23 16.27 -14.51
CA GLY A 40 -18.33 15.90 -13.61
C GLY A 40 -18.71 14.40 -13.68
N ARG A 41 -17.78 13.52 -14.08
CA ARG A 41 -18.00 12.09 -14.29
C ARG A 41 -17.55 11.21 -13.11
N SER A 42 -17.19 11.80 -11.97
CA SER A 42 -16.63 11.10 -10.80
C SER A 42 -17.45 9.89 -10.35
N ALA A 43 -18.78 10.02 -10.30
CA ALA A 43 -19.66 8.91 -9.92
C ALA A 43 -19.63 7.74 -10.93
N GLY A 44 -19.38 8.03 -12.21
CA GLY A 44 -19.28 7.03 -13.28
C GLY A 44 -18.09 6.09 -13.09
N LEU A 45 -16.97 6.59 -12.56
CA LEU A 45 -15.78 5.80 -12.28
C LEU A 45 -16.07 4.60 -11.37
N PHE A 46 -16.91 4.80 -10.35
CA PHE A 46 -17.20 3.79 -9.34
C PHE A 46 -18.51 3.02 -9.58
N ALA A 47 -19.30 3.36 -10.59
CA ALA A 47 -20.67 2.86 -10.77
C ALA A 47 -20.79 1.34 -10.70
N LYS A 48 -19.82 0.59 -11.25
CA LYS A 48 -19.85 -0.87 -11.29
C LYS A 48 -19.39 -1.54 -9.98
N VAL A 49 -18.57 -0.87 -9.17
CA VAL A 49 -18.10 -1.37 -7.86
C VAL A 49 -18.89 -0.79 -6.70
N ALA A 50 -19.71 0.25 -6.94
CA ALA A 50 -20.54 0.89 -5.91
C ALA A 50 -21.46 -0.09 -5.15
N PRO A 51 -22.12 -1.10 -5.77
CA PRO A 51 -22.91 -2.07 -5.02
C PRO A 51 -22.10 -2.78 -3.94
N PHE A 52 -20.88 -3.17 -4.24
CA PHE A 52 -19.98 -3.82 -3.26
C PHE A 52 -19.52 -2.87 -2.16
N LEU A 53 -19.15 -1.63 -2.53
CA LEU A 53 -18.71 -0.60 -1.58
C LEU A 53 -19.85 -0.20 -0.63
N ASN A 54 -21.09 -0.06 -1.13
CA ASN A 54 -22.24 0.41 -0.35
C ASN A 54 -22.73 -0.61 0.69
N GLU A 55 -22.32 -1.87 0.61
CA GLU A 55 -22.61 -2.87 1.64
C GLU A 55 -21.72 -2.74 2.87
N ALA A 56 -20.62 -1.96 2.80
CA ALA A 56 -19.72 -1.74 3.91
C ALA A 56 -20.21 -0.65 4.85
N ASP A 57 -20.03 -0.86 6.16
CA ASP A 57 -20.28 0.11 7.22
C ASP A 57 -19.16 1.15 7.32
N LEU A 58 -17.97 0.84 6.76
CA LEU A 58 -16.81 1.74 6.68
C LEU A 58 -16.01 1.45 5.39
N ARG A 59 -15.69 2.52 4.66
CA ARG A 59 -14.85 2.48 3.45
C ARG A 59 -13.60 3.30 3.65
N VAL A 60 -12.46 2.66 3.49
CA VAL A 60 -11.12 3.23 3.66
C VAL A 60 -10.38 3.14 2.33
N VAL A 61 -9.55 4.12 2.01
CA VAL A 61 -8.75 4.13 0.77
C VAL A 61 -7.33 4.58 1.05
N GLN A 62 -6.35 3.94 0.41
CA GLN A 62 -4.98 4.45 0.38
C GLN A 62 -4.89 5.58 -0.65
N TRP A 63 -4.67 6.80 -0.19
CA TRP A 63 -4.57 7.99 -1.04
C TRP A 63 -3.10 8.34 -1.26
N GLU A 64 -2.58 8.02 -2.43
CA GLU A 64 -1.14 8.05 -2.72
C GLU A 64 -0.73 9.25 -3.58
N THR A 65 -1.17 10.44 -3.19
CA THR A 65 -0.77 11.68 -3.86
C THR A 65 -1.11 12.91 -3.02
N PRO A 66 -0.32 14.00 -3.05
CA PRO A 66 -0.76 15.27 -2.52
C PRO A 66 -1.82 15.91 -3.42
N LEU A 67 -2.70 16.67 -2.81
CA LEU A 67 -3.75 17.48 -3.47
C LEU A 67 -3.29 18.93 -3.56
N CYS A 68 -2.59 19.27 -4.63
CA CYS A 68 -1.99 20.59 -4.79
C CYS A 68 -1.86 21.00 -6.26
N GLU A 69 -1.55 22.26 -6.50
CA GLU A 69 -1.01 22.71 -7.78
C GLU A 69 0.44 22.23 -7.93
N PRO A 70 0.91 21.90 -9.16
CA PRO A 70 2.22 21.26 -9.38
C PRO A 70 3.40 22.26 -9.33
N GLU A 71 3.43 23.08 -8.30
CA GLU A 71 4.49 24.07 -8.09
C GLU A 71 5.51 23.60 -7.06
N ASN A 72 6.80 23.78 -7.33
CA ASN A 72 7.90 23.53 -6.39
C ASN A 72 7.95 22.10 -5.79
N PRO A 73 8.05 21.05 -6.63
CA PRO A 73 8.21 19.69 -6.12
C PRO A 73 9.51 19.55 -5.30
N ILE A 74 9.48 18.68 -4.28
CA ILE A 74 10.68 18.38 -3.52
C ILE A 74 11.72 17.69 -4.42
N LEU A 75 12.97 17.81 -4.06
CA LEU A 75 14.04 17.05 -4.70
C LEU A 75 14.06 15.63 -4.11
N LYS A 76 13.80 14.62 -4.94
CA LYS A 76 13.83 13.19 -4.56
C LYS A 76 14.35 12.31 -5.69
N SER A 77 14.62 11.05 -5.40
CA SER A 77 15.16 10.09 -6.37
C SER A 77 14.08 9.52 -7.31
N GLY A 78 12.83 9.48 -6.89
CA GLY A 78 11.68 9.00 -7.68
C GLY A 78 10.91 10.12 -8.40
N PRO A 79 9.80 9.80 -9.05
CA PRO A 79 8.90 10.80 -9.62
C PRO A 79 8.19 11.61 -8.52
N ASN A 80 7.82 12.84 -8.83
CA ASN A 80 6.90 13.61 -8.01
C ASN A 80 5.50 13.47 -8.60
N LEU A 81 4.55 13.03 -7.80
CA LEU A 81 3.14 12.88 -8.17
C LEU A 81 2.32 13.99 -7.53
N TYR A 82 1.24 14.39 -8.20
CA TYR A 82 0.24 15.33 -7.67
C TYR A 82 -1.12 15.05 -8.30
N ALA A 83 -2.14 15.52 -7.65
CA ALA A 83 -3.46 15.71 -8.24
C ALA A 83 -4.02 17.07 -7.79
N LEU A 84 -4.85 17.68 -8.62
CA LEU A 84 -5.48 18.96 -8.28
C LEU A 84 -6.40 18.80 -7.05
N PRO A 85 -6.58 19.83 -6.22
CA PRO A 85 -7.44 19.78 -5.03
C PRO A 85 -8.89 19.34 -5.32
N SER A 86 -9.40 19.62 -6.52
CA SER A 86 -10.70 19.13 -6.99
C SER A 86 -10.79 17.60 -7.05
N SER A 87 -9.67 16.89 -7.20
CA SER A 87 -9.61 15.42 -7.31
C SER A 87 -10.03 14.70 -6.02
N ALA A 88 -10.09 15.39 -4.87
CA ALA A 88 -10.73 14.86 -3.66
C ALA A 88 -12.19 14.46 -3.88
N GLU A 89 -12.84 14.96 -4.94
CA GLU A 89 -14.17 14.55 -5.37
C GLU A 89 -14.26 13.05 -5.65
N LEU A 90 -13.17 12.41 -6.15
CA LEU A 90 -13.15 10.98 -6.41
C LEU A 90 -13.29 10.16 -5.13
N ALA A 91 -12.63 10.56 -4.05
CA ALA A 91 -12.80 9.88 -2.76
C ALA A 91 -14.25 10.01 -2.24
N ALA A 92 -14.85 11.19 -2.40
CA ALA A 92 -16.26 11.43 -2.02
C ALA A 92 -17.23 10.64 -2.93
N ALA A 93 -17.01 10.62 -4.23
CA ALA A 93 -17.83 9.87 -5.20
C ALA A 93 -17.75 8.35 -4.99
N GLY A 94 -16.61 7.82 -4.54
CA GLY A 94 -16.44 6.43 -4.11
C GLY A 94 -17.08 6.12 -2.75
N GLY A 95 -17.56 7.15 -2.03
CA GLY A 95 -18.18 7.02 -0.71
C GLY A 95 -17.18 6.69 0.40
N PHE A 96 -15.88 6.99 0.21
CA PHE A 96 -14.86 6.75 1.23
C PHE A 96 -14.98 7.73 2.40
N GLU A 97 -14.94 7.21 3.62
CA GLU A 97 -14.99 7.98 4.86
C GLU A 97 -13.60 8.25 5.44
N VAL A 98 -12.60 7.46 5.06
CA VAL A 98 -11.23 7.57 5.58
C VAL A 98 -10.21 7.45 4.44
N ALA A 99 -9.24 8.36 4.40
CA ALA A 99 -8.06 8.31 3.56
C ALA A 99 -6.81 8.02 4.39
N LEU A 100 -6.06 7.00 3.99
CA LEU A 100 -4.74 6.65 4.50
C LEU A 100 -3.69 7.48 3.76
N LEU A 101 -2.90 8.27 4.47
CA LEU A 101 -1.95 9.24 3.90
C LEU A 101 -0.48 8.88 4.15
N ALA A 102 -0.18 7.87 4.96
CA ALA A 102 1.19 7.41 5.11
C ALA A 102 1.58 6.62 3.85
N ASN A 103 2.34 7.28 2.98
CA ASN A 103 2.94 6.73 1.76
C ASN A 103 4.12 7.61 1.31
N ASN A 104 4.83 7.17 0.28
CA ASN A 104 6.02 7.81 -0.26
C ASN A 104 5.74 9.01 -1.20
N HIS A 105 4.46 9.31 -1.48
CA HIS A 105 4.06 10.38 -2.40
C HIS A 105 3.31 11.55 -1.77
N THR A 106 2.68 11.38 -0.60
CA THR A 106 1.91 12.46 0.05
C THR A 106 2.75 13.72 0.30
N GLY A 107 4.06 13.57 0.51
CA GLY A 107 5.02 14.67 0.73
C GLY A 107 5.70 15.23 -0.52
N ASP A 108 5.33 14.85 -1.72
CA ASP A 108 6.04 15.15 -2.99
C ASP A 108 6.17 16.64 -3.31
N TYR A 109 5.31 17.46 -2.76
CA TYR A 109 5.32 18.94 -2.91
C TYR A 109 5.56 19.67 -1.59
N GLY A 110 6.15 18.95 -0.63
CA GLY A 110 6.60 19.51 0.64
C GLY A 110 5.54 19.55 1.74
N PRO A 111 5.96 19.99 2.94
CA PRO A 111 5.14 19.94 4.13
C PRO A 111 3.82 20.73 4.03
N GLU A 112 3.85 21.90 3.40
CA GLU A 112 2.67 22.76 3.26
C GLU A 112 1.59 22.10 2.38
N MET A 113 1.99 21.44 1.29
CA MET A 113 1.06 20.77 0.39
C MET A 113 0.52 19.46 0.99
N LEU A 114 1.29 18.80 1.83
CA LEU A 114 0.81 17.68 2.64
C LEU A 114 -0.31 18.14 3.59
N LEU A 115 -0.10 19.22 4.34
CA LEU A 115 -1.14 19.78 5.24
C LEU A 115 -2.36 20.29 4.46
N GLN A 116 -2.15 20.88 3.28
CA GLN A 116 -3.25 21.24 2.37
C GLN A 116 -4.05 19.99 1.96
N THR A 117 -3.40 18.88 1.67
CA THR A 117 -4.06 17.62 1.31
C THR A 117 -4.99 17.13 2.40
N ILE A 118 -4.51 17.16 3.67
CA ILE A 118 -5.32 16.84 4.85
C ILE A 118 -6.56 17.75 4.93
N ASP A 119 -6.36 19.06 4.79
CA ASP A 119 -7.44 20.05 4.87
C ASP A 119 -8.48 19.87 3.73
N VAL A 120 -8.02 19.65 2.49
CA VAL A 120 -8.90 19.43 1.32
C VAL A 120 -9.78 18.20 1.51
N LEU A 121 -9.23 17.08 1.97
CA LEU A 121 -9.98 15.84 2.22
C LEU A 121 -10.97 16.04 3.39
N ASN A 122 -10.52 16.64 4.50
CA ASN A 122 -11.37 16.91 5.67
C ASN A 122 -12.56 17.83 5.36
N ARG A 123 -12.38 18.84 4.51
CA ARG A 123 -13.48 19.71 4.06
C ARG A 123 -14.54 18.97 3.25
N ARG A 124 -14.22 17.83 2.67
CA ARG A 124 -15.17 16.95 1.98
C ARG A 124 -15.75 15.86 2.89
N GLY A 125 -15.49 15.93 4.20
CA GLY A 125 -15.95 14.95 5.17
C GLY A 125 -15.16 13.64 5.19
N ILE A 126 -14.02 13.58 4.50
CA ILE A 126 -13.15 12.42 4.46
C ILE A 126 -12.07 12.61 5.53
N ARG A 127 -12.08 11.77 6.56
CA ARG A 127 -11.10 11.84 7.65
C ARG A 127 -9.78 11.26 7.19
N THR A 128 -8.67 11.79 7.72
CA THR A 128 -7.32 11.38 7.33
C THR A 128 -6.58 10.74 8.50
N VAL A 129 -5.64 9.87 8.20
CA VAL A 129 -4.73 9.23 9.16
C VAL A 129 -3.40 8.90 8.48
N GLY A 130 -2.31 8.92 9.25
CA GLY A 130 -0.99 8.58 8.75
C GLY A 130 -0.18 9.76 8.21
N ALA A 131 -0.64 10.99 8.43
CA ALA A 131 0.10 12.22 8.16
C ALA A 131 -0.32 13.31 9.14
N GLY A 132 0.57 14.25 9.43
CA GLY A 132 0.30 15.32 10.39
C GLY A 132 1.34 16.44 10.35
N ALA A 133 1.14 17.45 11.20
CA ALA A 133 2.00 18.63 11.32
C ALA A 133 3.35 18.32 11.99
N ASP A 134 3.44 17.21 12.67
CA ASP A 134 4.66 16.68 13.30
C ASP A 134 4.55 15.16 13.45
N LEU A 135 5.58 14.53 14.01
CA LEU A 135 5.63 13.08 14.19
C LEU A 135 4.53 12.56 15.13
N GLU A 136 4.21 13.30 16.20
CA GLU A 136 3.18 12.89 17.16
C GLU A 136 1.78 12.88 16.52
N GLU A 137 1.46 13.92 15.77
CA GLU A 137 0.19 14.01 15.04
C GLU A 137 0.11 12.96 13.92
N ALA A 138 1.17 12.77 13.15
CA ALA A 138 1.21 11.81 12.04
C ALA A 138 0.99 10.35 12.51
N GLU A 139 1.57 9.95 13.65
CA GLU A 139 1.43 8.60 14.22
C GLU A 139 0.12 8.37 14.98
N LYS A 140 -0.64 9.43 15.24
CA LYS A 140 -1.86 9.33 16.02
C LYS A 140 -2.94 8.52 15.29
N PRO A 141 -3.54 7.50 15.96
CA PRO A 141 -4.59 6.74 15.32
C PRO A 141 -5.84 7.58 15.10
N LEU A 142 -6.52 7.36 13.99
CA LEU A 142 -7.88 7.82 13.80
C LEU A 142 -8.82 6.91 14.59
N THR A 143 -9.52 7.49 15.58
CA THR A 143 -10.56 6.79 16.32
C THR A 143 -11.93 7.22 15.83
N LEU A 144 -12.80 6.25 15.53
CA LEU A 144 -14.15 6.49 15.05
C LEU A 144 -15.12 5.39 15.50
N THR A 145 -16.41 5.62 15.30
CA THR A 145 -17.44 4.60 15.49
C THR A 145 -18.13 4.35 14.14
N ALA A 146 -18.17 3.09 13.72
CA ALA A 146 -18.91 2.65 12.55
C ALA A 146 -19.52 1.26 12.81
N GLY A 147 -20.73 1.01 12.30
CA GLY A 147 -21.43 -0.24 12.58
C GLY A 147 -21.68 -0.53 14.07
N GLY A 148 -21.59 0.48 14.95
CA GLY A 148 -21.68 0.33 16.40
C GLY A 148 -20.41 -0.16 17.09
N GLU A 149 -19.31 -0.32 16.35
CA GLU A 149 -17.99 -0.73 16.87
C GLU A 149 -17.06 0.49 16.97
N LYS A 150 -16.27 0.59 18.05
CA LYS A 150 -15.21 1.60 18.20
C LYS A 150 -13.95 1.11 17.51
N ILE A 151 -13.50 1.85 16.51
CA ILE A 151 -12.40 1.44 15.64
C ILE A 151 -11.23 2.42 15.81
N ALA A 152 -10.01 1.89 15.94
CA ALA A 152 -8.76 2.65 15.86
C ALA A 152 -8.01 2.23 14.59
N ILE A 153 -7.71 3.19 13.72
CA ILE A 153 -6.97 2.98 12.47
C ILE A 153 -5.63 3.64 12.59
N PHE A 154 -4.56 2.87 12.39
CA PHE A 154 -3.19 3.34 12.25
C PHE A 154 -2.75 3.22 10.80
N ASN A 155 -1.89 4.14 10.35
CA ASN A 155 -1.31 4.06 9.02
C ASN A 155 0.15 4.52 9.08
N PHE A 156 1.09 3.70 8.57
CA PHE A 156 2.53 3.94 8.61
C PHE A 156 3.16 3.61 7.26
N CYS A 157 4.24 4.33 6.88
CA CYS A 157 4.99 4.06 5.64
C CYS A 157 6.49 3.91 5.89
N GLU A 158 7.20 3.31 4.94
CA GLU A 158 8.65 3.21 4.93
C GLU A 158 9.32 4.59 4.83
N HIS A 159 10.62 4.66 5.25
CA HIS A 159 11.38 5.90 5.28
C HIS A 159 11.92 6.28 3.89
N GLU A 160 11.03 6.70 2.99
CA GLU A 160 11.45 7.30 1.74
C GLU A 160 11.62 8.82 1.87
N PHE A 161 10.71 9.59 1.28
CA PHE A 161 10.70 11.04 1.32
C PHE A 161 9.43 11.56 1.97
N GLY A 162 9.51 12.73 2.63
CA GLY A 162 8.33 13.36 3.20
C GLY A 162 7.82 12.73 4.49
N THR A 163 8.61 11.89 5.19
CA THR A 163 8.22 11.38 6.52
C THR A 163 8.30 12.46 7.59
N ALA A 164 7.36 12.42 8.53
CA ALA A 164 7.27 13.36 9.64
C ALA A 164 8.47 13.28 10.58
N GLN A 165 8.85 14.43 11.15
CA GLN A 165 9.85 14.56 12.20
C GLN A 165 9.24 15.28 13.40
N GLU A 166 9.98 15.37 14.51
CA GLU A 166 9.49 15.99 15.76
C GLU A 166 8.86 17.37 15.57
N ASN A 167 9.38 18.17 14.63
CA ASN A 167 8.91 19.54 14.36
C ASN A 167 8.72 19.79 12.84
N MET A 168 8.41 18.77 12.08
CA MET A 168 8.22 18.88 10.64
C MET A 168 7.04 18.01 10.17
N PRO A 169 6.08 18.60 9.43
CA PRO A 169 4.98 17.86 8.83
C PRO A 169 5.45 16.74 7.91
N GLY A 170 4.72 15.64 7.89
CA GLY A 170 5.04 14.51 7.02
C GLY A 170 4.11 13.31 7.22
N SER A 171 4.39 12.26 6.48
CA SER A 171 3.79 10.94 6.61
C SER A 171 4.34 10.19 7.82
N ALA A 172 3.51 9.41 8.50
CA ALA A 172 3.91 8.63 9.67
C ALA A 172 4.89 7.51 9.30
N PRO A 173 6.13 7.52 9.83
CA PRO A 173 7.12 6.52 9.50
C PRO A 173 6.89 5.17 10.18
N GLN A 174 7.39 4.10 9.58
CA GLN A 174 7.51 2.80 10.22
C GLN A 174 8.59 2.87 11.31
N LEU A 175 8.17 2.97 12.55
CA LEU A 175 9.00 2.85 13.76
C LEU A 175 8.55 1.62 14.54
N PRO A 176 8.97 0.39 14.18
CA PRO A 176 8.30 -0.86 14.56
C PRO A 176 8.02 -0.98 16.06
N LEU A 177 9.01 -0.73 16.92
CA LEU A 177 8.82 -0.85 18.37
C LEU A 177 7.82 0.17 18.93
N ARG A 178 7.79 1.37 18.39
CA ARG A 178 6.88 2.44 18.81
C ARG A 178 5.48 2.15 18.29
N ASN A 179 5.37 1.82 17.00
CA ASN A 179 4.10 1.55 16.35
C ASN A 179 3.41 0.31 16.93
N LEU A 180 4.14 -0.79 17.18
CA LEU A 180 3.62 -2.00 17.83
C LEU A 180 3.08 -1.73 19.25
N ARG A 181 3.76 -0.90 20.04
CA ARG A 181 3.28 -0.50 21.37
C ARG A 181 1.97 0.29 21.28
N ALA A 182 1.87 1.23 20.34
CA ALA A 182 0.67 2.04 20.13
C ALA A 182 -0.52 1.17 19.71
N VAL A 183 -0.33 0.22 18.80
CA VAL A 183 -1.35 -0.76 18.40
C VAL A 183 -1.78 -1.63 19.57
N ALA A 184 -0.84 -2.19 20.35
CA ALA A 184 -1.14 -3.00 21.52
C ALA A 184 -1.89 -2.23 22.63
N GLU A 185 -1.63 -0.93 22.77
CA GLU A 185 -2.36 -0.07 23.69
C GLU A 185 -3.79 0.19 23.20
N ALA A 186 -3.96 0.53 21.92
CA ALA A 186 -5.27 0.75 21.31
C ALA A 186 -6.16 -0.51 21.39
N ALA A 187 -5.57 -1.71 21.24
CA ALA A 187 -6.28 -2.99 21.32
C ALA A 187 -6.91 -3.27 22.70
N ARG A 188 -6.53 -2.51 23.74
CA ARG A 188 -7.15 -2.61 25.08
C ARG A 188 -8.41 -1.77 25.24
N SER A 189 -8.65 -0.80 24.35
CA SER A 189 -9.67 0.23 24.50
C SER A 189 -10.57 0.43 23.28
N ALA A 190 -10.21 -0.12 22.14
CA ALA A 190 -11.03 -0.15 20.94
C ALA A 190 -11.62 -1.55 20.72
N ASP A 191 -12.80 -1.63 20.09
CA ASP A 191 -13.39 -2.91 19.71
C ASP A 191 -12.62 -3.54 18.56
N ARG A 192 -12.08 -2.69 17.65
CA ARG A 192 -11.29 -3.09 16.48
C ARG A 192 -10.08 -2.19 16.31
N VAL A 193 -8.96 -2.80 15.96
CA VAL A 193 -7.74 -2.06 15.56
C VAL A 193 -7.35 -2.47 14.16
N VAL A 194 -7.15 -1.51 13.29
CA VAL A 194 -6.64 -1.69 11.93
C VAL A 194 -5.23 -1.12 11.87
N ALA A 195 -4.27 -1.93 11.45
CA ALA A 195 -2.91 -1.49 11.16
C ALA A 195 -2.70 -1.50 9.64
N ALA A 196 -2.65 -0.32 9.05
CA ALA A 196 -2.37 -0.13 7.63
C ALA A 196 -0.92 0.31 7.43
N LEU A 197 -0.25 -0.32 6.48
CA LEU A 197 1.11 -0.04 6.11
C LEU A 197 1.20 0.34 4.63
N HIS A 198 2.25 1.06 4.27
CA HIS A 198 2.61 1.33 2.89
C HIS A 198 4.11 1.10 2.72
N GLY A 199 4.47 0.00 2.07
CA GLY A 199 5.87 -0.38 1.89
C GLY A 199 6.03 -1.74 1.23
N GLY A 200 7.28 -2.06 0.92
CA GLY A 200 7.67 -3.26 0.18
C GLY A 200 8.33 -2.92 -1.15
N HIS A 201 8.23 -3.80 -2.13
CA HIS A 201 8.90 -3.66 -3.42
C HIS A 201 7.85 -3.57 -4.53
N GLU A 202 7.87 -2.47 -5.28
CA GLU A 202 7.04 -2.31 -6.47
C GLU A 202 7.17 -3.51 -7.41
N TYR A 203 6.03 -3.98 -7.92
CA TYR A 203 5.90 -5.11 -8.85
C TYR A 203 6.34 -6.49 -8.32
N ASN A 204 6.76 -6.60 -7.06
CA ASN A 204 7.02 -7.91 -6.47
C ASN A 204 5.68 -8.58 -6.08
N PRO A 205 5.36 -9.78 -6.61
CA PRO A 205 4.11 -10.45 -6.28
C PRO A 205 4.08 -11.05 -4.86
N PHE A 206 5.17 -10.92 -4.11
CA PHE A 206 5.28 -11.42 -2.75
C PHE A 206 5.86 -10.36 -1.81
N PRO A 207 5.33 -10.24 -0.57
CA PRO A 207 5.94 -9.38 0.43
C PRO A 207 7.38 -9.84 0.74
N SER A 208 8.27 -8.88 1.02
CA SER A 208 9.59 -9.25 1.55
C SER A 208 9.45 -9.92 2.92
N PRO A 209 10.43 -10.75 3.34
CA PRO A 209 10.41 -11.36 4.68
C PRO A 209 10.24 -10.34 5.80
N ARG A 210 10.82 -9.15 5.68
CA ARG A 210 10.67 -8.06 6.66
C ARG A 210 9.24 -7.52 6.72
N ILE A 211 8.61 -7.24 5.56
CA ILE A 211 7.21 -6.79 5.51
C ILE A 211 6.30 -7.87 6.10
N GLN A 212 6.53 -9.14 5.77
CA GLN A 212 5.78 -10.25 6.32
C GLN A 212 5.91 -10.32 7.85
N GLU A 213 7.13 -10.24 8.37
CA GLU A 213 7.38 -10.25 9.81
C GLU A 213 6.71 -9.05 10.52
N LEU A 214 6.81 -7.87 9.94
CA LEU A 214 6.19 -6.65 10.50
C LEU A 214 4.65 -6.75 10.52
N CYS A 215 4.02 -7.17 9.43
CA CYS A 215 2.58 -7.37 9.38
C CYS A 215 2.11 -8.42 10.40
N ARG A 216 2.84 -9.51 10.54
CA ARG A 216 2.59 -10.55 11.55
C ARG A 216 2.73 -10.01 12.97
N ALA A 217 3.74 -9.17 13.22
CA ALA A 217 3.93 -8.54 14.52
C ALA A 217 2.77 -7.61 14.89
N PHE A 218 2.18 -6.88 13.94
CA PHE A 218 0.97 -6.09 14.18
C PHE A 218 -0.24 -6.96 14.49
N ALA A 219 -0.42 -8.09 13.80
CA ALA A 219 -1.47 -9.05 14.14
C ALA A 219 -1.28 -9.60 15.56
N ASP A 220 -0.06 -10.00 15.93
CA ASP A 220 0.30 -10.49 17.27
C ASP A 220 0.18 -9.39 18.35
N ALA A 221 0.35 -8.10 18.00
CA ALA A 221 0.12 -6.97 18.89
C ALA A 221 -1.37 -6.66 19.14
N GLY A 222 -2.29 -7.34 18.46
CA GLY A 222 -3.74 -7.23 18.68
C GLY A 222 -4.48 -6.43 17.61
N ALA A 223 -3.87 -6.16 16.46
CA ALA A 223 -4.62 -5.67 15.32
C ALA A 223 -5.71 -6.69 14.92
N SER A 224 -6.90 -6.21 14.61
CA SER A 224 -8.03 -7.04 14.13
C SER A 224 -7.98 -7.24 12.62
N PHE A 225 -7.26 -6.39 11.92
CA PHE A 225 -7.01 -6.42 10.48
C PHE A 225 -5.69 -5.73 10.17
N VAL A 226 -4.85 -6.35 9.37
CA VAL A 226 -3.60 -5.77 8.87
C VAL A 226 -3.67 -5.63 7.35
N PHE A 227 -3.27 -4.48 6.87
CA PHE A 227 -3.33 -4.10 5.46
C PHE A 227 -2.01 -3.48 5.03
N ASN A 228 -1.51 -3.83 3.86
CA ASN A 228 -0.35 -3.19 3.26
C ASN A 228 -0.61 -2.86 1.79
N CYS A 229 0.03 -1.82 1.28
CA CYS A 229 0.04 -1.40 -0.12
C CYS A 229 1.46 -1.03 -0.55
N HIS A 230 1.61 -0.50 -1.75
CA HIS A 230 2.83 -0.01 -2.40
C HIS A 230 3.36 -0.91 -3.52
N ALA A 231 3.13 -2.23 -3.49
CA ALA A 231 3.63 -3.10 -4.54
C ALA A 231 3.02 -2.84 -5.92
N HIS A 232 1.91 -2.09 -6.00
CA HIS A 232 1.15 -1.76 -7.23
C HIS A 232 0.69 -2.99 -8.03
N CYS A 233 0.78 -4.16 -7.45
CA CYS A 233 0.26 -5.42 -7.98
C CYS A 233 -0.39 -6.22 -6.85
N PRO A 234 -1.32 -7.14 -7.14
CA PRO A 234 -1.89 -8.00 -6.11
C PRO A 234 -0.85 -8.88 -5.46
N GLU A 235 -0.83 -8.92 -4.13
CA GLU A 235 -0.14 -9.90 -3.28
C GLU A 235 -1.14 -10.75 -2.52
N GLY A 236 -0.66 -11.82 -1.87
CA GLY A 236 -1.48 -12.79 -1.18
C GLY A 236 -2.15 -12.30 0.11
N VAL A 237 -2.97 -13.17 0.67
CA VAL A 237 -3.65 -12.98 1.96
C VAL A 237 -3.21 -14.08 2.93
N GLU A 238 -2.89 -13.69 4.15
CA GLU A 238 -2.56 -14.60 5.26
C GLU A 238 -3.61 -14.48 6.38
N TYR A 239 -3.84 -15.55 7.13
CA TYR A 239 -4.66 -15.52 8.34
C TYR A 239 -3.84 -15.99 9.53
N ARG A 240 -3.49 -15.04 10.43
CA ARG A 240 -2.61 -15.28 11.56
C ARG A 240 -3.30 -14.97 12.88
N ASN A 241 -3.37 -15.95 13.78
CA ASN A 241 -3.88 -15.78 15.15
C ASN A 241 -5.25 -15.07 15.24
N GLY A 242 -6.13 -15.29 14.27
CA GLY A 242 -7.46 -14.66 14.23
C GLY A 242 -7.53 -13.36 13.42
N THR A 243 -6.41 -12.90 12.87
CA THR A 243 -6.28 -11.65 12.12
C THR A 243 -5.92 -11.93 10.67
N PRO A 244 -6.71 -11.47 9.69
CA PRO A 244 -6.30 -11.47 8.30
C PRO A 244 -5.26 -10.37 8.04
N ILE A 245 -4.30 -10.71 7.19
CA ILE A 245 -3.26 -9.82 6.67
C ILE A 245 -3.42 -9.78 5.15
N VAL A 246 -3.73 -8.62 4.60
CA VAL A 246 -3.74 -8.35 3.16
C VAL A 246 -2.43 -7.65 2.82
N TYR A 247 -1.54 -8.31 2.06
CA TYR A 247 -0.21 -7.78 1.79
C TYR A 247 -0.20 -6.67 0.73
N CYS A 248 -0.94 -6.82 -0.35
CA CYS A 248 -1.25 -5.72 -1.27
C CYS A 248 -2.47 -6.09 -2.13
N PRO A 249 -3.52 -5.25 -2.20
CA PRO A 249 -4.63 -5.53 -3.09
C PRO A 249 -4.39 -5.06 -4.53
N GLY A 250 -3.26 -4.42 -4.84
CA GLY A 250 -3.02 -3.70 -6.09
C GLY A 250 -3.60 -2.29 -6.08
N ASN A 251 -3.40 -1.57 -7.17
CA ASN A 251 -3.95 -0.22 -7.34
C ASN A 251 -5.47 -0.26 -7.41
N PHE A 252 -6.15 0.63 -6.70
CA PHE A 252 -7.58 0.80 -6.88
C PHE A 252 -7.91 1.72 -8.06
N TYR A 253 -7.21 2.85 -8.15
CA TYR A 253 -7.28 3.73 -9.32
C TYR A 253 -6.01 4.57 -9.45
N PHE A 254 -5.16 4.20 -10.38
CA PHE A 254 -3.90 4.88 -10.64
C PHE A 254 -3.63 4.86 -12.16
N PRO A 255 -4.29 5.77 -12.93
CA PRO A 255 -4.37 5.67 -14.39
C PRO A 255 -3.12 6.23 -15.09
N LEU A 256 -1.95 5.66 -14.82
CA LEU A 256 -0.77 5.93 -15.64
C LEU A 256 -0.92 5.23 -16.97
N THR A 257 -0.79 5.97 -18.05
CA THR A 257 -1.05 5.49 -19.42
C THR A 257 0.01 4.50 -19.91
N ASP A 258 1.21 4.59 -19.39
CA ASP A 258 2.37 3.83 -19.83
C ASP A 258 2.55 2.50 -19.07
N GLU A 259 1.77 2.29 -18.02
CA GLU A 259 1.80 1.08 -17.21
C GLU A 259 0.76 0.07 -17.69
N GLY A 260 1.18 -1.18 -17.85
CA GLY A 260 0.37 -2.30 -18.29
C GLY A 260 0.34 -3.45 -17.28
N GLY A 261 -0.13 -4.63 -17.71
CA GLY A 261 -0.12 -5.84 -16.90
C GLY A 261 -0.88 -5.67 -15.58
N LEU A 262 -0.34 -6.21 -14.50
CA LEU A 262 -0.95 -6.22 -13.18
C LEU A 262 -1.16 -4.85 -12.54
N TRP A 263 -0.55 -3.78 -13.05
CA TRP A 263 -0.80 -2.39 -12.60
C TRP A 263 -2.28 -2.02 -12.59
N ARG A 264 -3.03 -2.53 -13.57
CA ARG A 264 -4.46 -2.20 -13.77
C ARG A 264 -5.43 -3.17 -13.10
N PHE A 265 -4.90 -4.17 -12.39
CA PHE A 265 -5.71 -5.19 -11.72
C PHE A 265 -5.53 -5.11 -10.22
N GLY A 266 -6.63 -5.36 -9.50
CA GLY A 266 -6.61 -5.40 -8.06
C GLY A 266 -7.82 -6.15 -7.50
N TYR A 267 -7.96 -6.13 -6.19
CA TYR A 267 -9.13 -6.64 -5.51
C TYR A 267 -9.53 -5.77 -4.33
N LEU A 268 -10.84 -5.66 -4.09
CA LEU A 268 -11.37 -5.04 -2.89
C LEU A 268 -11.58 -6.13 -1.83
N PRO A 269 -10.83 -6.12 -0.73
CA PRO A 269 -11.11 -6.97 0.42
C PRO A 269 -12.18 -6.30 1.30
N LYS A 270 -13.35 -6.94 1.46
CA LYS A 270 -14.36 -6.56 2.43
C LYS A 270 -14.28 -7.50 3.63
N ALA A 271 -13.77 -6.99 4.74
CA ALA A 271 -13.64 -7.74 5.98
C ALA A 271 -15.00 -7.86 6.68
N LEU A 272 -15.39 -9.09 6.99
CA LEU A 272 -16.62 -9.43 7.70
C LEU A 272 -16.30 -9.73 9.16
N PHE A 273 -16.73 -8.85 10.06
CA PHE A 273 -16.50 -8.97 11.50
C PHE A 273 -17.69 -9.56 12.21
N ASP A 274 -17.42 -10.46 13.14
CA ASP A 274 -18.33 -10.91 14.19
C ASP A 274 -17.86 -10.47 15.58
N ARG A 275 -18.34 -11.10 16.65
CA ARG A 275 -17.91 -10.77 18.03
C ARG A 275 -16.42 -10.97 18.27
N ARG A 276 -15.79 -11.96 17.61
CA ARG A 276 -14.39 -12.37 17.85
C ARG A 276 -13.37 -11.68 16.96
N GLY A 277 -13.79 -10.98 15.90
CA GLY A 277 -12.91 -10.39 14.92
C GLY A 277 -13.34 -10.76 13.50
N VAL A 278 -12.42 -10.68 12.54
CA VAL A 278 -12.72 -11.06 11.15
C VAL A 278 -12.88 -12.57 11.04
N TYR A 279 -14.00 -13.01 10.45
CA TYR A 279 -14.24 -14.42 10.19
C TYR A 279 -14.11 -14.79 8.70
N ALA A 280 -14.23 -13.80 7.81
CA ALA A 280 -14.10 -13.97 6.37
C ALA A 280 -13.73 -12.65 5.68
N LEU A 281 -13.19 -12.76 4.48
CA LEU A 281 -13.11 -11.67 3.50
C LEU A 281 -14.02 -11.99 2.32
N GLU A 282 -14.78 -11.01 1.85
CA GLU A 282 -15.36 -11.03 0.52
C GLU A 282 -14.38 -10.32 -0.43
N ILE A 283 -13.97 -11.00 -1.48
CA ILE A 283 -12.99 -10.51 -2.45
C ILE A 283 -13.72 -10.14 -3.74
N LEU A 284 -13.66 -8.87 -4.12
CA LEU A 284 -14.12 -8.39 -5.42
C LEU A 284 -12.91 -8.06 -6.29
N PRO A 285 -12.49 -8.95 -7.21
CA PRO A 285 -11.44 -8.62 -8.16
C PRO A 285 -11.96 -7.66 -9.22
N TYR A 286 -11.13 -6.73 -9.65
CA TYR A 286 -11.46 -5.72 -10.64
C TYR A 286 -10.26 -5.42 -11.54
N ALA A 287 -10.57 -4.81 -12.69
CA ALA A 287 -9.63 -4.06 -13.49
C ALA A 287 -10.10 -2.61 -13.59
N PHE A 288 -9.18 -1.69 -13.84
CA PHE A 288 -9.53 -0.30 -14.15
C PHE A 288 -8.87 0.17 -15.44
N ASP A 289 -9.53 1.10 -16.11
CA ASP A 289 -8.97 1.89 -17.19
C ASP A 289 -9.02 3.38 -16.82
N ALA A 290 -8.84 4.25 -17.80
CA ALA A 290 -8.88 5.69 -17.57
C ALA A 290 -10.25 6.19 -17.04
N GLU A 291 -11.35 5.46 -17.31
CA GLU A 291 -12.72 5.97 -17.15
C GLU A 291 -13.55 5.22 -16.11
N GLN A 292 -13.22 3.96 -15.80
CA GLN A 292 -14.05 3.12 -14.95
C GLN A 292 -13.26 2.03 -14.22
N ILE A 293 -13.78 1.60 -13.07
CA ILE A 293 -13.34 0.42 -12.33
C ILE A 293 -14.38 -0.66 -12.53
N VAL A 294 -13.98 -1.81 -13.09
CA VAL A 294 -14.88 -2.86 -13.54
C VAL A 294 -14.59 -4.17 -12.82
N PRO A 295 -15.54 -4.78 -12.10
CA PRO A 295 -15.38 -6.11 -11.55
C PRO A 295 -15.01 -7.13 -12.62
N LEU A 296 -14.11 -8.06 -12.30
CA LEU A 296 -13.84 -9.20 -13.16
C LEU A 296 -15.00 -10.19 -13.07
N GLU A 297 -15.37 -10.78 -14.21
CA GLU A 297 -16.48 -11.71 -14.34
C GLU A 297 -16.06 -13.02 -15.02
N GLY A 298 -16.90 -14.05 -14.93
CA GLY A 298 -16.72 -15.33 -15.62
C GLY A 298 -15.38 -16.00 -15.34
N GLU A 299 -14.73 -16.50 -16.37
CA GLU A 299 -13.46 -17.24 -16.27
C GLU A 299 -12.31 -16.36 -15.79
N THR A 300 -12.29 -15.08 -16.13
CA THR A 300 -11.24 -14.13 -15.66
C THR A 300 -11.30 -13.96 -14.14
N ARG A 301 -12.52 -13.85 -13.57
CA ARG A 301 -12.71 -13.81 -12.12
C ARG A 301 -12.21 -15.08 -11.43
N ILE A 302 -12.54 -16.25 -11.96
CA ILE A 302 -12.11 -17.53 -11.41
C ILE A 302 -10.58 -17.67 -11.50
N SER A 303 -9.99 -17.25 -12.61
CA SER A 303 -8.55 -17.24 -12.82
C SER A 303 -7.83 -16.31 -11.84
N PHE A 304 -8.42 -15.14 -11.56
CA PHE A 304 -7.91 -14.24 -10.53
C PHE A 304 -7.96 -14.87 -9.13
N PHE A 305 -9.01 -15.58 -8.76
CA PHE A 305 -9.07 -16.26 -7.46
C PHE A 305 -7.99 -17.33 -7.32
N ARG A 306 -7.76 -18.13 -8.36
CA ARG A 306 -6.67 -19.12 -8.39
C ARG A 306 -5.30 -18.44 -8.30
N TYR A 307 -5.13 -17.31 -8.96
CA TYR A 307 -3.94 -16.51 -8.88
C TYR A 307 -3.69 -16.01 -7.45
N LEU A 308 -4.70 -15.44 -6.79
CA LEU A 308 -4.61 -14.96 -5.41
C LEU A 308 -4.31 -16.10 -4.42
N GLU A 309 -4.86 -17.30 -4.65
CA GLU A 309 -4.51 -18.50 -3.90
C GLU A 309 -3.05 -18.91 -4.09
N THR A 310 -2.55 -18.86 -5.33
CA THR A 310 -1.14 -19.13 -5.65
C THR A 310 -0.19 -18.15 -4.96
N LEU A 311 -0.57 -16.87 -4.86
CA LEU A 311 0.19 -15.86 -4.11
C LEU A 311 0.14 -16.08 -2.59
N SER A 312 -0.94 -16.67 -2.10
CA SER A 312 -1.15 -16.89 -0.65
C SER A 312 -0.48 -18.17 -0.16
N GLU A 313 -0.34 -19.19 -1.00
CA GLU A 313 0.19 -20.52 -0.63
C GLU A 313 1.58 -20.47 0.05
N PRO A 314 2.59 -19.74 -0.46
CA PRO A 314 3.93 -19.76 0.13
C PRO A 314 4.05 -18.96 1.43
N LEU A 315 3.04 -18.16 1.81
CA LEU A 315 3.13 -17.24 2.95
C LEU A 315 3.36 -17.97 4.27
N ASP A 316 2.89 -19.20 4.43
CA ASP A 316 3.09 -20.02 5.64
C ASP A 316 4.45 -20.76 5.66
N ASP A 317 5.25 -20.66 4.59
CA ASP A 317 6.57 -21.29 4.48
C ASP A 317 7.70 -20.22 4.48
N PRO A 318 8.34 -19.93 5.64
CA PRO A 318 9.40 -18.93 5.72
C PRO A 318 10.62 -19.26 4.84
N ALA A 319 10.91 -20.56 4.63
CA ALA A 319 12.03 -20.96 3.76
C ALA A 319 11.72 -20.64 2.31
N ARG A 320 10.47 -20.90 1.88
CA ARG A 320 9.99 -20.56 0.54
C ARG A 320 9.96 -19.05 0.32
N MET A 321 9.45 -18.29 1.26
CA MET A 321 9.43 -16.82 1.20
C MET A 321 10.84 -16.23 1.09
N LYS A 322 11.80 -16.78 1.84
CA LYS A 322 13.20 -16.40 1.70
C LYS A 322 13.75 -16.67 0.30
N GLN A 323 13.50 -17.87 -0.26
CA GLN A 323 13.94 -18.22 -1.62
C GLN A 323 13.34 -17.31 -2.70
N LEU A 324 12.04 -16.95 -2.58
CA LEU A 324 11.37 -16.01 -3.48
C LEU A 324 12.01 -14.63 -3.41
N PHE A 325 12.29 -14.13 -2.20
CA PHE A 325 12.97 -12.85 -2.03
C PHE A 325 14.43 -12.86 -2.51
N GLU A 326 15.17 -13.97 -2.32
CA GLU A 326 16.51 -14.16 -2.89
C GLU A 326 16.47 -14.12 -4.43
N ALA A 327 15.47 -14.76 -5.05
CA ALA A 327 15.26 -14.73 -6.49
C ALA A 327 14.98 -13.31 -7.00
N TRP A 328 14.09 -12.58 -6.33
CA TRP A 328 13.80 -11.18 -6.62
C TRP A 328 15.07 -10.32 -6.53
N SER A 329 15.79 -10.46 -5.43
CA SER A 329 17.02 -9.69 -5.16
C SER A 329 18.13 -10.00 -6.14
N SER A 330 18.28 -11.26 -6.56
CA SER A 330 19.29 -11.66 -7.57
C SER A 330 19.07 -10.94 -8.90
N ARG A 331 17.84 -10.62 -9.26
CA ARG A 331 17.46 -9.96 -10.51
C ARG A 331 17.53 -8.43 -10.42
N HIS A 332 17.04 -7.88 -9.33
CA HIS A 332 16.81 -6.43 -9.20
C HIS A 332 17.84 -5.70 -8.33
N GLY A 333 18.48 -6.40 -7.37
CA GLY A 333 19.35 -5.77 -6.36
C GLY A 333 20.54 -5.02 -6.94
N PHE A 334 21.17 -5.54 -8.00
CA PHE A 334 22.23 -4.81 -8.70
C PHE A 334 21.74 -3.49 -9.31
N GLY A 335 20.52 -3.47 -9.86
CA GLY A 335 19.93 -2.26 -10.45
C GLY A 335 19.70 -1.14 -9.42
N TYR A 336 19.26 -1.50 -8.21
CA TYR A 336 19.12 -0.55 -7.10
C TYR A 336 20.49 0.04 -6.68
N LEU A 337 21.50 -0.83 -6.52
CA LEU A 337 22.86 -0.40 -6.17
C LEU A 337 23.48 0.47 -7.26
N ALA A 338 23.43 0.00 -8.52
CA ALA A 338 24.04 0.70 -9.65
C ALA A 338 23.43 2.09 -9.89
N ARG A 339 22.10 2.21 -9.82
CA ARG A 339 21.43 3.51 -9.94
C ARG A 339 21.86 4.49 -8.88
N SER A 340 22.02 4.05 -7.64
CA SER A 340 22.46 4.91 -6.52
C SER A 340 23.91 5.36 -6.63
N LEU A 341 24.80 4.53 -7.18
CA LEU A 341 26.21 4.83 -7.34
C LEU A 341 26.56 5.57 -8.65
N ALA A 342 25.88 5.22 -9.76
CA ALA A 342 26.21 5.74 -11.08
C ALA A 342 25.92 7.23 -11.29
N HIS A 343 25.14 7.85 -10.41
CA HIS A 343 24.72 9.25 -10.54
C HIS A 343 25.57 10.22 -9.75
N ILE A 344 26.56 9.76 -8.99
CA ILE A 344 27.49 10.64 -8.27
C ILE A 344 28.51 11.19 -9.28
N PRO A 345 28.47 12.48 -9.63
CA PRO A 345 29.39 13.03 -10.62
C PRO A 345 30.81 13.06 -10.08
N PRO A 346 31.85 12.90 -10.93
CA PRO A 346 33.24 13.08 -10.52
C PRO A 346 33.49 14.48 -9.93
N GLY A 347 34.30 14.58 -8.89
CA GLY A 347 34.61 15.85 -8.22
C GLY A 347 33.48 16.38 -7.32
N TRP A 348 32.53 15.52 -6.95
CA TRP A 348 31.40 15.86 -6.08
C TRP A 348 31.84 16.44 -4.71
N GLU A 349 33.03 16.10 -4.22
CA GLU A 349 33.59 16.60 -2.98
C GLU A 349 33.85 18.11 -3.01
N GLU A 350 34.17 18.65 -4.21
CA GLU A 350 34.48 20.09 -4.40
C GLU A 350 33.20 20.92 -4.54
N HIS A 351 32.09 20.30 -4.98
CA HIS A 351 30.81 20.96 -5.25
C HIS A 351 29.60 20.25 -4.62
N PRO A 352 29.56 20.01 -3.30
CA PRO A 352 28.51 19.22 -2.65
C PRO A 352 27.11 19.85 -2.73
N SER A 353 27.01 21.15 -2.96
CA SER A 353 25.75 21.89 -3.11
C SER A 353 25.22 21.94 -4.56
N ASP A 354 25.95 21.38 -5.53
CA ASP A 354 25.44 21.26 -6.90
C ASP A 354 24.17 20.42 -6.91
N ARG A 355 23.15 20.87 -7.68
CA ARG A 355 21.84 20.20 -7.73
C ARG A 355 21.93 18.76 -8.24
N ALA A 356 22.82 18.46 -9.17
CA ALA A 356 23.02 17.11 -9.68
C ALA A 356 23.65 16.22 -8.60
N VAL A 357 24.64 16.74 -7.85
CA VAL A 357 25.24 16.06 -6.70
C VAL A 357 24.20 15.85 -5.62
N ALA A 358 23.44 16.86 -5.25
CA ALA A 358 22.37 16.76 -4.25
C ALA A 358 21.34 15.68 -4.63
N LYS A 359 20.92 15.61 -5.88
CA LYS A 359 19.98 14.57 -6.37
C LYS A 359 20.58 13.17 -6.28
N ALA A 360 21.86 13.00 -6.66
CA ALA A 360 22.55 11.73 -6.55
C ALA A 360 22.70 11.27 -5.08
N MET A 361 23.03 12.21 -4.19
CA MET A 361 23.11 11.93 -2.75
C MET A 361 21.75 11.55 -2.14
N LEU A 362 20.64 12.09 -2.63
CA LEU A 362 19.31 11.66 -2.19
C LEU A 362 18.99 10.23 -2.64
N GLY A 363 19.43 9.81 -3.83
CA GLY A 363 19.35 8.42 -4.25
C GLY A 363 20.13 7.48 -3.33
N LEU A 364 21.34 7.87 -2.97
CA LEU A 364 22.15 7.11 -2.02
C LEU A 364 21.53 7.13 -0.61
N ARG A 365 21.06 8.29 -0.13
CA ARG A 365 20.32 8.37 1.14
C ARG A 365 19.13 7.43 1.15
N ASN A 366 18.33 7.41 0.09
CA ASN A 366 17.14 6.57 0.00
C ASN A 366 17.50 5.08 0.08
N LEU A 367 18.62 4.67 -0.53
CA LEU A 367 19.13 3.31 -0.41
C LEU A 367 19.40 2.89 1.06
N PHE A 368 19.84 3.81 1.90
CA PHE A 368 20.15 3.52 3.31
C PHE A 368 18.95 3.73 4.24
N SER A 369 18.02 4.64 3.93
CA SER A 369 16.90 5.00 4.80
C SER A 369 15.63 4.22 4.50
N CYS A 370 15.32 3.94 3.22
CA CYS A 370 14.17 3.14 2.86
C CYS A 370 14.45 1.65 3.12
N GLU A 371 13.63 1.04 3.92
CA GLU A 371 13.77 -0.34 4.36
C GLU A 371 13.75 -1.32 3.18
N ALA A 372 12.84 -1.14 2.23
CA ALA A 372 12.75 -2.00 1.05
C ALA A 372 14.01 -1.92 0.17
N HIS A 373 14.50 -0.69 -0.09
CA HIS A 373 15.71 -0.50 -0.88
C HIS A 373 16.96 -1.10 -0.19
N ASN A 374 17.03 -0.97 1.13
CA ASN A 374 18.11 -1.58 1.91
C ASN A 374 18.04 -3.11 1.88
N ASP A 375 16.84 -3.68 2.07
CA ASP A 375 16.62 -5.12 2.09
C ASP A 375 17.09 -5.81 0.80
N ILE A 376 16.67 -5.27 -0.35
CA ILE A 376 16.98 -5.89 -1.66
C ILE A 376 18.48 -5.82 -1.98
N VAL A 377 19.13 -4.69 -1.69
CA VAL A 377 20.58 -4.55 -1.92
C VAL A 377 21.36 -5.42 -0.96
N ARG A 378 21.00 -5.44 0.31
CA ARG A 378 21.63 -6.30 1.31
C ARG A 378 21.51 -7.78 0.95
N CYS A 379 20.33 -8.23 0.54
CA CYS A 379 20.12 -9.61 0.09
C CYS A 379 20.99 -9.93 -1.13
N PHE A 380 21.02 -9.05 -2.13
CA PHE A 380 21.88 -9.21 -3.32
C PHE A 380 23.37 -9.34 -2.96
N LEU A 381 23.88 -8.47 -2.10
CA LEU A 381 25.30 -8.50 -1.68
C LEU A 381 25.63 -9.79 -0.89
N CYS A 382 24.74 -10.25 -0.02
CA CYS A 382 24.91 -11.54 0.67
C CYS A 382 24.94 -12.71 -0.32
N LEU A 383 24.03 -12.73 -1.32
CA LEU A 383 24.05 -13.76 -2.37
C LEU A 383 25.35 -13.74 -3.18
N GLN A 384 25.91 -12.55 -3.43
CA GLN A 384 27.18 -12.39 -4.12
C GLN A 384 28.35 -12.92 -3.27
N GLU A 385 28.41 -12.59 -1.99
CA GLU A 385 29.42 -13.08 -1.03
C GLU A 385 29.38 -14.61 -0.93
N GLU A 386 28.20 -15.19 -0.89
CA GLU A 386 27.95 -16.64 -0.82
C GLU A 386 28.11 -17.34 -2.18
N ASN A 387 28.33 -16.62 -3.28
CA ASN A 387 28.38 -17.13 -4.66
C ASN A 387 27.09 -17.88 -5.08
N ARG A 388 25.91 -17.36 -4.69
CA ARG A 388 24.58 -17.99 -4.87
C ARG A 388 23.66 -17.22 -5.81
N ILE A 389 24.11 -16.16 -6.49
CA ILE A 389 23.24 -15.35 -7.37
C ILE A 389 22.60 -16.22 -8.46
N ASP A 390 23.38 -17.07 -9.14
CA ASP A 390 22.86 -17.94 -10.21
C ASP A 390 21.91 -19.02 -9.67
N GLU A 391 22.12 -19.50 -8.46
CA GLU A 391 21.22 -20.43 -7.79
C GLU A 391 19.87 -19.78 -7.48
N ALA A 392 19.90 -18.63 -6.85
CA ALA A 392 18.70 -17.85 -6.50
C ALA A 392 17.91 -17.44 -7.76
N ALA A 393 18.61 -17.05 -8.83
CA ALA A 393 18.01 -16.65 -10.10
C ALA A 393 17.18 -17.76 -10.77
N LYS A 394 17.43 -19.04 -10.48
CA LYS A 394 16.66 -20.16 -11.06
C LYS A 394 15.16 -20.10 -10.74
N LEU A 395 14.77 -19.45 -9.65
CA LEU A 395 13.39 -19.31 -9.26
C LEU A 395 12.71 -18.08 -9.88
N PHE A 396 13.48 -17.14 -10.43
CA PHE A 396 12.94 -15.91 -10.99
C PHE A 396 11.92 -16.12 -12.14
N PRO A 397 12.09 -17.09 -13.06
CA PRO A 397 11.09 -17.37 -14.11
C PRO A 397 9.69 -17.74 -13.56
N TYR A 398 9.61 -18.32 -12.36
CA TYR A 398 8.33 -18.54 -11.69
C TYR A 398 7.68 -17.20 -11.27
N MET A 399 8.46 -16.28 -10.71
CA MET A 399 7.96 -14.96 -10.34
C MET A 399 7.54 -14.14 -11.57
N GLU A 400 8.32 -14.20 -12.64
CA GLU A 400 8.03 -13.51 -13.92
C GLU A 400 6.68 -13.96 -14.53
N LYS A 401 6.33 -15.24 -14.40
CA LYS A 401 4.99 -15.74 -14.79
C LYS A 401 3.87 -15.18 -13.91
N LEU A 402 4.14 -14.97 -12.63
CA LEU A 402 3.17 -14.36 -11.73
C LEU A 402 2.99 -12.86 -11.97
N GLN A 403 4.03 -12.17 -12.44
CA GLN A 403 3.94 -10.77 -12.86
C GLN A 403 3.19 -10.58 -14.19
N ASN A 404 3.12 -11.62 -15.02
CA ASN A 404 2.48 -11.60 -16.34
C ASN A 404 1.54 -12.81 -16.50
N PRO A 405 0.45 -12.87 -15.72
CA PRO A 405 -0.46 -14.00 -15.81
C PRO A 405 -1.27 -13.95 -17.11
N GLU A 406 -1.55 -15.11 -17.68
CA GLU A 406 -2.23 -15.22 -19.00
C GLU A 406 -3.66 -14.63 -19.03
N TRP A 407 -4.28 -14.41 -17.87
CA TRP A 407 -5.62 -13.86 -17.75
C TRP A 407 -5.69 -12.33 -17.67
N ALA A 408 -4.54 -11.65 -17.43
CA ALA A 408 -4.45 -10.19 -17.23
C ALA A 408 -4.35 -9.40 -18.54
#